data_6ef0fdbdfab7d64075f7eb624e2139db
#
_entry.id   6ef0fdbdfab7d64075f7eb624e2139db
#
_cell.length_a   1.000
_cell.length_b   1.000
_cell.length_c   1.000
_cell.angle_alpha   90.00
_cell.angle_beta   90.00
_cell.angle_gamma   90.00
#
_symmetry.space_group_name_H-M   'P 1'
#
loop_
_entity.id
_entity.type
_entity.pdbx_description
1 polymer ?
#
loop_
_entity_poly.entity_id
_entity_poly.type
_entity_poly.pdbx_seq_one_letter_code
_entity_poly.pdbx_strand_id
1 'polypeptide(L)'
;MTDAKIPVTEDELHAYVDNELPAERRGDVEAWLAAHADDAERVQSWRAMAETLHARYDAVADEPVPKRFEIERLVRQPRNWMYGAVAATLVAFVAGGGVGWLAHGAVASPSVIQNFTLDALDAHRLYVVEVRHPVEVPGSERAHLQQWLTKRCGWDVRAPELDATGLKLVGGRLLPGPTGPASFLMYESASGERFTVYTAKAATEATQMRYSTRDNNGALFWADRGVAYVVSGGSDRERLTQVARLIYDQTEKSGG
;
A
#
# COMPACT_ATOMS: atom_id res chain seq x y z
N MET A 1 -14.05 75.87 -4.81
CA MET A 1 -13.78 74.42 -5.00
C MET A 1 -15.06 73.84 -5.55
N THR A 2 -15.10 73.58 -6.83
CA THR A 2 -16.26 72.97 -7.51
C THR A 2 -16.30 71.50 -7.10
N ASP A 3 -17.27 71.11 -6.28
CA ASP A 3 -17.58 69.71 -6.02
C ASP A 3 -17.88 69.05 -7.36
N ALA A 4 -16.96 68.27 -7.85
CA ALA A 4 -17.18 67.44 -9.06
C ALA A 4 -18.23 66.40 -8.66
N LYS A 5 -19.49 66.67 -9.03
CA LYS A 5 -20.60 65.74 -8.84
C LYS A 5 -20.24 64.44 -9.53
N ILE A 6 -20.10 63.37 -8.77
CA ILE A 6 -19.80 62.03 -9.28
C ILE A 6 -20.87 61.64 -10.27
N PRO A 7 -20.55 61.29 -11.52
CA PRO A 7 -21.55 60.94 -12.53
C PRO A 7 -22.38 59.74 -12.03
N VAL A 8 -23.67 59.76 -12.31
CA VAL A 8 -24.59 58.67 -11.96
C VAL A 8 -24.30 57.48 -12.88
N THR A 9 -24.15 56.33 -12.30
CA THR A 9 -23.89 55.09 -13.02
C THR A 9 -25.19 54.33 -13.32
N GLU A 10 -25.17 53.42 -14.30
CA GLU A 10 -26.29 52.57 -14.64
C GLU A 10 -26.74 51.70 -13.46
N ASP A 11 -25.78 51.17 -12.67
CA ASP A 11 -26.05 50.39 -11.46
C ASP A 11 -26.81 51.23 -10.40
N GLU A 12 -26.52 52.54 -10.26
CA GLU A 12 -27.24 53.42 -9.38
C GLU A 12 -28.68 53.69 -9.87
N LEU A 13 -28.90 53.74 -11.19
CA LEU A 13 -30.25 53.83 -11.76
C LEU A 13 -31.05 52.56 -11.51
N HIS A 14 -30.47 51.38 -11.62
CA HIS A 14 -31.13 50.12 -11.23
C HIS A 14 -31.43 50.08 -9.73
N ALA A 15 -30.47 50.39 -8.88
CA ALA A 15 -30.65 50.43 -7.43
C ALA A 15 -31.77 51.48 -7.03
N TYR A 16 -31.92 52.55 -7.81
CA TYR A 16 -33.00 53.52 -7.62
C TYR A 16 -34.36 52.94 -7.94
N VAL A 17 -34.49 52.18 -9.02
CA VAL A 17 -35.73 51.48 -9.40
C VAL A 17 -36.11 50.45 -8.34
N ASP A 18 -35.12 49.67 -7.85
CA ASP A 18 -35.33 48.59 -6.88
C ASP A 18 -35.46 49.10 -5.43
N ASN A 19 -35.35 50.44 -5.24
CA ASN A 19 -35.46 51.09 -3.93
C ASN A 19 -34.31 50.73 -2.95
N GLU A 20 -33.20 50.26 -3.49
CA GLU A 20 -32.00 49.83 -2.77
C GLU A 20 -30.89 50.90 -2.75
N LEU A 21 -31.11 52.06 -3.39
CA LEU A 21 -30.14 53.15 -3.41
C LEU A 21 -30.01 53.79 -2.02
N PRO A 22 -28.76 54.02 -1.52
CA PRO A 22 -28.54 54.76 -0.26
C PRO A 22 -29.21 56.11 -0.25
N ALA A 23 -29.80 56.50 0.90
CA ALA A 23 -30.58 57.71 1.04
C ALA A 23 -29.80 59.00 0.67
N GLU A 24 -28.51 59.03 0.99
CA GLU A 24 -27.63 60.18 0.70
C GLU A 24 -27.44 60.39 -0.82
N ARG A 25 -27.50 59.31 -1.60
CA ARG A 25 -27.26 59.33 -3.04
C ARG A 25 -28.53 59.57 -3.86
N ARG A 26 -29.73 59.37 -3.25
CA ARG A 26 -31.01 59.45 -3.94
C ARG A 26 -31.23 60.83 -4.54
N GLY A 27 -30.93 61.94 -3.83
CA GLY A 27 -31.08 63.29 -4.32
C GLY A 27 -30.20 63.61 -5.54
N ASP A 28 -29.01 63.03 -5.62
CA ASP A 28 -28.13 63.21 -6.77
C ASP A 28 -28.66 62.50 -8.01
N VAL A 29 -29.23 61.30 -7.86
CA VAL A 29 -29.83 60.52 -8.93
C VAL A 29 -31.10 61.22 -9.43
N GLU A 30 -31.93 61.74 -8.54
CA GLU A 30 -33.14 62.50 -8.94
C GLU A 30 -32.79 63.78 -9.70
N ALA A 31 -31.76 64.51 -9.26
CA ALA A 31 -31.25 65.66 -9.98
C ALA A 31 -30.66 65.32 -11.36
N TRP A 32 -30.01 64.15 -11.45
CA TRP A 32 -29.49 63.63 -12.72
C TRP A 32 -30.60 63.30 -13.68
N LEU A 33 -31.63 62.57 -13.24
CA LEU A 33 -32.76 62.19 -14.06
C LEU A 33 -33.57 63.43 -14.57
N ALA A 34 -33.64 64.50 -13.78
CA ALA A 34 -34.24 65.74 -14.19
C ALA A 34 -33.47 66.43 -15.33
N ALA A 35 -32.21 66.20 -15.47
CA ALA A 35 -31.31 66.76 -16.49
C ALA A 35 -31.11 65.86 -17.71
N HIS A 36 -31.38 64.54 -17.58
CA HIS A 36 -31.13 63.55 -18.61
C HIS A 36 -32.40 62.78 -18.96
N ALA A 37 -33.11 63.26 -19.99
CA ALA A 37 -34.43 62.72 -20.40
C ALA A 37 -34.34 61.22 -20.81
N ASP A 38 -33.27 60.82 -21.48
CA ASP A 38 -33.08 59.44 -21.95
C ASP A 38 -32.99 58.45 -20.78
N ASP A 39 -32.26 58.82 -19.73
CA ASP A 39 -32.14 57.98 -18.52
C ASP A 39 -33.46 58.01 -17.73
N ALA A 40 -34.16 59.10 -17.70
CA ALA A 40 -35.46 59.19 -17.07
C ALA A 40 -36.51 58.29 -17.76
N GLU A 41 -36.49 58.21 -19.10
CA GLU A 41 -37.37 57.32 -19.88
C GLU A 41 -37.01 55.82 -19.59
N ARG A 42 -35.74 55.50 -19.53
CA ARG A 42 -35.26 54.14 -19.17
C ARG A 42 -35.76 53.74 -17.78
N VAL A 43 -35.56 54.59 -16.80
CA VAL A 43 -35.99 54.34 -15.42
C VAL A 43 -37.55 54.19 -15.34
N GLN A 44 -38.31 54.99 -16.09
CA GLN A 44 -39.76 54.81 -16.16
C GLN A 44 -40.13 53.46 -16.79
N SER A 45 -39.46 53.07 -17.84
CA SER A 45 -39.73 51.76 -18.49
C SER A 45 -39.44 50.60 -17.56
N TRP A 46 -38.33 50.66 -16.81
CA TRP A 46 -37.97 49.62 -15.82
C TRP A 46 -38.99 49.56 -14.67
N ARG A 47 -39.46 50.71 -14.14
CA ARG A 47 -40.54 50.76 -13.15
C ARG A 47 -41.82 50.14 -13.65
N ALA A 48 -42.24 50.46 -14.85
CA ALA A 48 -43.46 49.90 -15.46
C ALA A 48 -43.34 48.39 -15.66
N MET A 49 -42.14 47.91 -16.00
CA MET A 49 -41.84 46.47 -16.09
C MET A 49 -41.92 45.82 -14.71
N ALA A 50 -41.29 46.42 -13.69
CA ALA A 50 -41.32 45.91 -12.32
C ALA A 50 -42.77 45.85 -11.79
N GLU A 51 -43.55 46.89 -11.97
CA GLU A 51 -45.02 46.94 -11.61
C GLU A 51 -45.78 45.81 -12.30
N THR A 52 -45.50 45.55 -13.58
CA THR A 52 -46.14 44.46 -14.32
C THR A 52 -45.81 43.11 -13.79
N LEU A 53 -44.52 42.89 -13.41
CA LEU A 53 -44.04 41.65 -12.80
C LEU A 53 -44.66 41.46 -11.41
N HIS A 54 -44.68 42.50 -10.59
CA HIS A 54 -45.30 42.45 -9.27
C HIS A 54 -46.79 42.13 -9.38
N ALA A 55 -47.56 42.86 -10.23
CA ALA A 55 -48.96 42.58 -10.42
C ALA A 55 -49.28 41.15 -10.86
N ARG A 56 -48.32 40.49 -11.55
CA ARG A 56 -48.50 39.12 -12.05
C ARG A 56 -48.05 38.05 -11.05
N TYR A 57 -46.99 38.32 -10.26
CA TYR A 57 -46.30 37.30 -9.50
C TYR A 57 -46.36 37.50 -7.98
N ASP A 58 -46.79 38.64 -7.44
CA ASP A 58 -46.86 38.87 -5.99
C ASP A 58 -47.73 37.82 -5.28
N ALA A 59 -48.80 37.37 -5.92
CA ALA A 59 -49.62 36.30 -5.36
C ALA A 59 -48.88 34.98 -5.15
N VAL A 60 -47.80 34.74 -5.92
CA VAL A 60 -46.96 33.55 -5.78
C VAL A 60 -46.05 33.63 -4.54
N ALA A 61 -45.70 34.86 -4.11
CA ALA A 61 -44.92 35.07 -2.89
C ALA A 61 -45.68 34.65 -1.62
N ASP A 62 -47.01 34.73 -1.66
CA ASP A 62 -47.88 34.33 -0.55
C ASP A 62 -48.19 32.81 -0.55
N GLU A 63 -47.73 32.06 -1.58
CA GLU A 63 -47.97 30.63 -1.60
C GLU A 63 -47.19 29.94 -0.46
N PRO A 64 -47.82 28.97 0.24
CA PRO A 64 -47.17 28.25 1.33
C PRO A 64 -45.98 27.49 0.79
N VAL A 65 -44.79 27.67 1.40
CA VAL A 65 -43.56 26.97 1.03
C VAL A 65 -43.79 25.47 1.10
N PRO A 66 -43.54 24.73 0.01
CA PRO A 66 -43.66 23.28 0.02
C PRO A 66 -42.84 22.65 1.16
N LYS A 67 -43.45 21.69 1.87
CA LYS A 67 -42.84 21.04 3.06
C LYS A 67 -41.43 20.51 2.84
N ARG A 68 -41.06 20.19 1.60
CA ARG A 68 -39.69 19.73 1.22
C ARG A 68 -38.63 20.82 1.37
N PHE A 69 -39.01 22.10 1.44
CA PHE A 69 -38.10 23.25 1.59
C PHE A 69 -38.15 23.85 3.01
N GLU A 70 -38.88 23.24 3.96
CA GLU A 70 -38.88 23.64 5.36
C GLU A 70 -37.51 23.31 5.98
N ILE A 71 -36.60 24.28 6.01
CA ILE A 71 -35.24 24.16 6.56
C ILE A 71 -35.30 23.72 8.03
N GLU A 72 -36.31 24.13 8.78
CA GLU A 72 -36.52 23.74 10.17
C GLU A 72 -36.67 22.22 10.36
N ARG A 73 -37.21 21.50 9.40
CA ARG A 73 -37.29 20.04 9.43
C ARG A 73 -35.93 19.36 9.17
N LEU A 74 -35.09 19.98 8.36
CA LEU A 74 -33.73 19.47 8.09
C LEU A 74 -32.78 19.74 9.28
N VAL A 75 -33.02 20.84 10.01
CA VAL A 75 -32.22 21.22 11.18
C VAL A 75 -32.69 20.49 12.45
N ARG A 76 -33.95 20.12 12.55
CA ARG A 76 -34.53 19.36 13.68
C ARG A 76 -34.38 17.85 13.51
N GLN A 77 -33.26 17.34 13.02
CA GLN A 77 -32.94 15.94 13.28
C GLN A 77 -32.67 15.78 14.79
N PRO A 78 -33.44 14.92 15.49
CA PRO A 78 -33.29 14.80 16.93
C PRO A 78 -31.84 14.34 17.20
N ARG A 79 -31.12 15.08 18.03
CA ARG A 79 -29.74 14.83 18.45
C ARG A 79 -29.53 13.40 19.03
N ASN A 80 -30.65 12.73 19.35
CA ASN A 80 -30.68 11.34 19.76
C ASN A 80 -30.16 10.35 18.70
N TRP A 81 -30.26 10.68 17.40
CA TRP A 81 -29.65 9.90 16.33
C TRP A 81 -28.11 9.88 16.41
N MET A 82 -27.50 10.98 16.83
CA MET A 82 -26.04 11.03 17.03
C MET A 82 -25.57 10.06 18.11
N TYR A 83 -26.32 9.91 19.21
CA TYR A 83 -25.99 8.96 20.26
C TYR A 83 -26.15 7.50 19.78
N GLY A 84 -27.18 7.24 18.97
CA GLY A 84 -27.35 5.93 18.32
C GLY A 84 -26.24 5.63 17.31
N ALA A 85 -25.82 6.59 16.52
CA ALA A 85 -24.72 6.46 15.56
C ALA A 85 -23.37 6.19 16.27
N VAL A 86 -23.07 6.95 17.35
CA VAL A 86 -21.85 6.75 18.16
C VAL A 86 -21.84 5.37 18.82
N ALA A 87 -22.98 4.94 19.40
CA ALA A 87 -23.08 3.61 20.00
C ALA A 87 -22.91 2.50 18.96
N ALA A 88 -23.54 2.63 17.78
CA ALA A 88 -23.37 1.67 16.69
C ALA A 88 -21.92 1.61 16.17
N THR A 89 -21.25 2.75 16.09
CA THR A 89 -19.83 2.81 15.67
C THR A 89 -18.92 2.14 16.71
N LEU A 90 -19.15 2.36 17.99
CA LEU A 90 -18.41 1.71 19.07
C LEU A 90 -18.60 0.18 19.05
N VAL A 91 -19.85 -0.29 18.89
CA VAL A 91 -20.14 -1.73 18.77
C VAL A 91 -19.47 -2.32 17.53
N ALA A 92 -19.55 -1.63 16.39
CA ALA A 92 -18.89 -2.07 15.15
C ALA A 92 -17.35 -2.09 15.29
N PHE A 93 -16.78 -1.12 16.01
CA PHE A 93 -15.33 -1.07 16.27
C PHE A 93 -14.87 -2.21 17.18
N VAL A 94 -15.59 -2.48 18.26
CA VAL A 94 -15.28 -3.59 19.20
C VAL A 94 -15.48 -4.94 18.51
N ALA A 95 -16.60 -5.12 17.79
CA ALA A 95 -16.86 -6.35 17.05
C ALA A 95 -15.86 -6.55 15.92
N GLY A 96 -15.58 -5.50 15.11
CA GLY A 96 -14.60 -5.52 14.03
C GLY A 96 -13.17 -5.73 14.54
N GLY A 97 -12.81 -5.08 15.66
CA GLY A 97 -11.52 -5.28 16.33
C GLY A 97 -11.35 -6.68 16.87
N GLY A 98 -12.41 -7.24 17.50
CA GLY A 98 -12.41 -8.62 17.98
C GLY A 98 -12.32 -9.65 16.86
N VAL A 99 -13.13 -9.48 15.81
CA VAL A 99 -13.06 -10.34 14.61
C VAL A 99 -11.73 -10.16 13.88
N GLY A 100 -11.21 -8.93 13.76
CA GLY A 100 -9.92 -8.66 13.15
C GLY A 100 -8.76 -9.30 13.93
N TRP A 101 -8.80 -9.28 15.26
CA TRP A 101 -7.80 -9.97 16.09
C TRP A 101 -7.88 -11.49 15.92
N LEU A 102 -9.06 -12.08 15.97
CA LEU A 102 -9.25 -13.52 15.75
C LEU A 102 -8.86 -13.92 14.32
N ALA A 103 -9.22 -13.11 13.33
CA ALA A 103 -8.83 -13.31 11.94
C ALA A 103 -7.32 -13.11 11.71
N HIS A 104 -6.66 -12.17 12.42
CA HIS A 104 -5.20 -12.00 12.35
C HIS A 104 -4.45 -13.24 12.83
N GLY A 105 -4.97 -13.94 13.85
CA GLY A 105 -4.43 -15.23 14.28
C GLY A 105 -4.75 -16.39 13.32
N ALA A 106 -5.82 -16.28 12.51
CA ALA A 106 -6.25 -17.30 11.56
C ALA A 106 -5.71 -17.08 10.14
N VAL A 107 -5.45 -15.83 9.74
CA VAL A 107 -4.60 -15.51 8.58
C VAL A 107 -3.17 -15.70 9.05
N ALA A 108 -2.72 -16.95 9.05
CA ALA A 108 -1.32 -17.28 9.30
C ALA A 108 -0.50 -16.43 8.32
N SER A 109 0.18 -15.42 8.84
CA SER A 109 1.32 -14.82 8.12
C SER A 109 2.14 -16.02 7.63
N PRO A 110 2.56 -16.07 6.36
CA PRO A 110 3.36 -17.17 5.87
C PRO A 110 4.45 -17.36 6.90
N SER A 111 4.54 -18.58 7.45
CA SER A 111 5.44 -18.83 8.60
C SER A 111 6.82 -18.35 8.18
N VAL A 112 7.63 -17.84 9.10
CA VAL A 112 9.02 -17.42 8.83
C VAL A 112 9.76 -18.47 8.00
N ILE A 113 9.42 -19.73 8.21
CA ILE A 113 9.86 -20.90 7.44
C ILE A 113 9.43 -20.85 5.97
N GLN A 114 8.20 -20.46 5.71
CA GLN A 114 7.65 -20.41 4.34
C GLN A 114 8.28 -19.27 3.54
N ASN A 115 8.46 -18.09 4.15
CA ASN A 115 9.18 -16.98 3.53
C ASN A 115 10.63 -17.34 3.27
N PHE A 116 11.31 -17.98 4.23
CA PHE A 116 12.69 -18.42 4.06
C PHE A 116 12.85 -19.43 2.91
N THR A 117 11.91 -20.36 2.76
CA THR A 117 11.91 -21.31 1.63
C THR A 117 11.68 -20.61 0.30
N LEU A 118 10.83 -19.58 0.26
CA LEU A 118 10.59 -18.77 -0.93
C LEU A 118 11.84 -17.96 -1.32
N ASP A 119 12.49 -17.33 -0.36
CA ASP A 119 13.74 -16.58 -0.57
C ASP A 119 14.83 -17.48 -1.16
N ALA A 120 14.96 -18.72 -0.64
CA ALA A 120 15.91 -19.69 -1.15
C ALA A 120 15.58 -20.16 -2.58
N LEU A 121 14.30 -20.37 -2.90
CA LEU A 121 13.85 -20.71 -4.25
C LEU A 121 14.08 -19.55 -5.22
N ASP A 122 13.82 -18.32 -4.81
CA ASP A 122 14.07 -17.15 -5.63
C ASP A 122 15.58 -16.94 -5.87
N ALA A 123 16.41 -17.15 -4.85
CA ALA A 123 17.86 -17.16 -5.00
C ALA A 123 18.33 -18.29 -5.94
N HIS A 124 17.79 -19.50 -5.79
CA HIS A 124 18.09 -20.60 -6.69
C HIS A 124 17.78 -20.23 -8.14
N ARG A 125 16.58 -19.76 -8.43
CA ARG A 125 16.14 -19.35 -9.79
C ARG A 125 17.02 -18.26 -10.39
N LEU A 126 17.41 -17.28 -9.58
CA LEU A 126 18.22 -16.15 -10.01
C LEU A 126 19.63 -16.60 -10.42
N TYR A 127 20.26 -17.47 -9.63
CA TYR A 127 21.67 -17.80 -9.81
C TYR A 127 21.92 -19.09 -10.58
N VAL A 128 20.93 -19.98 -10.69
CA VAL A 128 21.10 -21.24 -11.45
C VAL A 128 21.28 -21.00 -12.95
N VAL A 129 20.75 -19.91 -13.47
CA VAL A 129 20.87 -19.52 -14.88
C VAL A 129 22.11 -18.66 -15.16
N GLU A 130 22.78 -18.18 -14.10
CA GLU A 130 23.96 -17.34 -14.24
C GLU A 130 25.19 -18.19 -14.68
N VAL A 131 25.86 -17.75 -15.73
CA VAL A 131 27.00 -18.48 -16.32
C VAL A 131 28.33 -17.84 -15.94
N ARG A 132 28.41 -16.51 -15.93
CA ARG A 132 29.68 -15.82 -15.72
C ARG A 132 30.06 -15.65 -14.26
N HIS A 133 29.08 -15.34 -13.42
CA HIS A 133 29.29 -15.00 -12.00
C HIS A 133 28.27 -15.71 -11.09
N PRO A 134 28.16 -17.07 -11.17
CA PRO A 134 27.20 -17.81 -10.36
C PRO A 134 27.53 -17.76 -8.88
N VAL A 135 28.79 -17.55 -8.53
CA VAL A 135 29.36 -17.56 -7.17
C VAL A 135 30.35 -16.39 -6.98
N GLU A 136 30.60 -16.01 -5.74
CA GLU A 136 31.60 -15.00 -5.36
C GLU A 136 32.96 -15.63 -5.07
N VAL A 137 32.95 -16.79 -4.42
CA VAL A 137 34.16 -17.57 -4.13
C VAL A 137 34.03 -18.94 -4.80
N PRO A 138 34.99 -19.35 -5.65
CA PRO A 138 34.88 -20.59 -6.37
C PRO A 138 35.09 -21.82 -5.46
N GLY A 139 34.51 -22.94 -5.87
CA GLY A 139 34.60 -24.21 -5.13
C GLY A 139 36.00 -24.78 -5.03
N SER A 140 36.92 -24.37 -5.92
CA SER A 140 38.37 -24.70 -5.83
C SER A 140 39.04 -24.11 -4.59
N GLU A 141 38.47 -23.03 -4.03
CA GLU A 141 38.92 -22.37 -2.81
C GLU A 141 38.05 -22.74 -1.60
N ARG A 142 37.60 -23.99 -1.50
CA ARG A 142 36.62 -24.46 -0.50
C ARG A 142 36.96 -24.02 0.93
N ALA A 143 38.21 -24.16 1.36
CA ALA A 143 38.61 -23.80 2.72
C ALA A 143 38.40 -22.28 2.98
N HIS A 144 38.81 -21.46 2.03
CA HIS A 144 38.60 -20.01 2.08
C HIS A 144 37.13 -19.68 2.09
N LEU A 145 36.33 -20.26 1.21
CA LEU A 145 34.88 -20.09 1.11
C LEU A 145 34.19 -20.38 2.46
N GLN A 146 34.49 -21.50 3.08
CA GLN A 146 33.90 -21.89 4.37
C GLN A 146 34.28 -20.91 5.49
N GLN A 147 35.56 -20.57 5.59
CA GLN A 147 36.05 -19.64 6.59
C GLN A 147 35.43 -18.24 6.42
N TRP A 148 35.34 -17.76 5.20
CA TRP A 148 34.75 -16.45 4.89
C TRP A 148 33.28 -16.42 5.20
N LEU A 149 32.49 -17.42 4.75
CA LEU A 149 31.06 -17.50 5.03
C LEU A 149 30.79 -17.66 6.53
N THR A 150 31.54 -18.50 7.24
CA THR A 150 31.43 -18.67 8.69
C THR A 150 31.63 -17.34 9.42
N LYS A 151 32.66 -16.58 9.04
CA LYS A 151 32.95 -15.28 9.63
C LYS A 151 31.82 -14.26 9.35
N ARG A 152 31.25 -14.28 8.15
CA ARG A 152 30.22 -13.34 7.71
C ARG A 152 28.83 -13.68 8.25
N CYS A 153 28.52 -14.96 8.34
CA CYS A 153 27.23 -15.46 8.79
C CYS A 153 27.13 -15.54 10.33
N GLY A 154 28.23 -15.83 11.00
CA GLY A 154 28.29 -15.99 12.46
C GLY A 154 27.90 -17.38 12.99
N TRP A 155 27.89 -18.39 12.10
CA TRP A 155 27.78 -19.81 12.43
C TRP A 155 28.72 -20.62 11.54
N ASP A 156 29.03 -21.88 11.91
CA ASP A 156 29.90 -22.76 11.14
C ASP A 156 29.25 -23.14 9.81
N VAL A 157 29.71 -22.54 8.72
CA VAL A 157 29.22 -22.81 7.36
C VAL A 157 30.14 -23.84 6.72
N ARG A 158 29.62 -25.02 6.46
CA ARG A 158 30.32 -26.09 5.76
C ARG A 158 29.74 -26.31 4.38
N ALA A 159 30.59 -26.60 3.42
CA ALA A 159 30.20 -27.05 2.10
C ALA A 159 30.19 -28.59 2.09
N PRO A 160 29.02 -29.25 2.10
CA PRO A 160 28.94 -30.72 2.12
C PRO A 160 29.62 -31.37 0.90
N GLU A 161 30.13 -32.56 1.09
CA GLU A 161 30.70 -33.38 0.01
C GLU A 161 29.57 -34.12 -0.71
N LEU A 162 29.33 -33.79 -1.96
CA LEU A 162 28.22 -34.35 -2.76
C LEU A 162 28.70 -35.22 -3.93
N ASP A 163 29.99 -35.56 -4.00
CA ASP A 163 30.58 -36.36 -5.09
C ASP A 163 29.88 -37.71 -5.28
N ALA A 164 29.43 -38.33 -4.19
CA ALA A 164 28.64 -39.57 -4.23
C ALA A 164 27.31 -39.43 -5.01
N THR A 165 26.81 -38.23 -5.17
CA THR A 165 25.62 -37.92 -5.99
C THR A 165 25.96 -37.37 -7.37
N GLY A 166 27.27 -37.31 -7.73
CA GLY A 166 27.74 -36.73 -8.98
C GLY A 166 27.73 -35.20 -9.03
N LEU A 167 27.56 -34.54 -7.88
CA LEU A 167 27.52 -33.10 -7.77
C LEU A 167 28.84 -32.54 -7.26
N LYS A 168 29.39 -31.56 -7.97
CA LYS A 168 30.64 -30.86 -7.57
C LYS A 168 30.32 -29.45 -7.10
N LEU A 169 31.01 -28.99 -6.08
CA LEU A 169 30.89 -27.62 -5.59
C LEU A 169 31.39 -26.64 -6.65
N VAL A 170 30.48 -25.81 -7.15
CA VAL A 170 30.80 -24.66 -8.03
C VAL A 170 31.42 -23.54 -7.20
N GLY A 171 30.87 -23.29 -6.02
CA GLY A 171 31.32 -22.27 -5.07
C GLY A 171 30.18 -21.76 -4.21
N GLY A 172 30.36 -20.55 -3.70
CA GLY A 172 29.33 -19.93 -2.86
C GLY A 172 29.37 -18.42 -2.86
N ARG A 173 28.36 -17.83 -2.21
CA ARG A 173 28.19 -16.39 -2.05
C ARG A 173 27.47 -16.05 -0.76
N LEU A 174 27.58 -14.79 -0.37
CA LEU A 174 26.81 -14.20 0.73
C LEU A 174 25.55 -13.55 0.18
N LEU A 175 24.39 -13.85 0.76
CA LEU A 175 23.12 -13.26 0.40
C LEU A 175 22.45 -12.61 1.62
N PRO A 176 21.51 -11.67 1.44
CA PRO A 176 20.62 -11.26 2.49
C PRO A 176 19.69 -12.42 2.87
N GLY A 177 19.47 -12.62 4.15
CA GLY A 177 18.49 -13.55 4.70
C GLY A 177 17.44 -12.82 5.53
N PRO A 178 16.42 -13.50 6.03
CA PRO A 178 15.29 -12.88 6.74
C PRO A 178 15.68 -12.11 8.00
N THR A 179 16.72 -12.53 8.69
CA THR A 179 17.17 -11.95 9.98
C THR A 179 18.62 -11.51 9.98
N GLY A 180 19.26 -11.46 8.81
CA GLY A 180 20.68 -11.13 8.69
C GLY A 180 21.30 -11.78 7.46
N PRO A 181 22.62 -12.05 7.48
CA PRO A 181 23.30 -12.69 6.36
C PRO A 181 22.84 -14.14 6.17
N ALA A 182 22.90 -14.62 4.93
CA ALA A 182 22.67 -16.00 4.56
C ALA A 182 23.82 -16.53 3.71
N SER A 183 24.16 -17.81 3.85
CA SER A 183 25.10 -18.45 2.96
C SER A 183 24.37 -19.14 1.80
N PHE A 184 24.97 -19.11 0.63
CA PHE A 184 24.47 -19.77 -0.56
C PHE A 184 25.61 -20.56 -1.21
N LEU A 185 25.44 -21.85 -1.33
CA LEU A 185 26.36 -22.74 -1.99
C LEU A 185 25.73 -23.33 -3.24
N MET A 186 26.47 -23.43 -4.31
CA MET A 186 26.00 -23.98 -5.59
C MET A 186 26.81 -25.23 -5.94
N TYR A 187 26.08 -26.24 -6.36
CA TYR A 187 26.65 -27.52 -6.85
C TYR A 187 26.14 -27.77 -8.27
N GLU A 188 26.95 -28.42 -9.09
CA GLU A 188 26.60 -28.75 -10.47
C GLU A 188 27.05 -30.17 -10.80
N SER A 189 26.19 -30.91 -11.52
CA SER A 189 26.49 -32.20 -12.07
C SER A 189 27.23 -32.08 -13.42
N ALA A 190 27.77 -33.19 -13.91
CA ALA A 190 28.36 -33.26 -15.23
C ALA A 190 27.37 -33.01 -16.37
N SER A 191 26.06 -33.17 -16.12
CA SER A 191 24.97 -32.86 -17.08
C SER A 191 24.52 -31.40 -17.02
N GLY A 192 25.11 -30.58 -16.13
CA GLY A 192 24.69 -29.17 -15.95
C GLY A 192 23.48 -28.99 -15.00
N GLU A 193 23.03 -30.07 -14.33
CA GLU A 193 22.00 -29.94 -13.30
C GLU A 193 22.57 -29.22 -12.08
N ARG A 194 21.90 -28.18 -11.60
CA ARG A 194 22.34 -27.35 -10.49
C ARG A 194 21.47 -27.51 -9.25
N PHE A 195 22.15 -27.67 -8.12
CA PHE A 195 21.54 -27.65 -6.78
C PHE A 195 22.13 -26.51 -5.97
N THR A 196 21.29 -25.94 -5.09
CA THR A 196 21.76 -24.88 -4.19
C THR A 196 21.41 -25.19 -2.75
N VAL A 197 22.31 -24.85 -1.86
CA VAL A 197 22.13 -24.95 -0.41
C VAL A 197 22.14 -23.55 0.17
N TYR A 198 20.98 -23.12 0.65
CA TYR A 198 20.80 -21.81 1.25
C TYR A 198 20.65 -21.98 2.76
N THR A 199 21.46 -21.28 3.55
CA THR A 199 21.40 -21.36 5.02
C THR A 199 21.32 -19.98 5.65
N ALA A 200 20.52 -19.86 6.70
CA ALA A 200 20.41 -18.62 7.49
C ALA A 200 20.14 -18.97 8.96
N LYS A 201 20.32 -17.97 9.84
CA LYS A 201 20.00 -18.11 11.24
C LYS A 201 18.49 -18.31 11.43
N ALA A 202 18.09 -19.28 12.23
CA ALA A 202 16.71 -19.58 12.55
C ALA A 202 16.45 -19.44 14.05
N ALA A 203 15.24 -19.01 14.40
CA ALA A 203 14.77 -18.98 15.79
C ALA A 203 14.31 -20.37 16.28
N THR A 204 14.23 -21.36 15.38
CA THR A 204 13.72 -22.71 15.64
C THR A 204 14.89 -23.68 15.83
N GLU A 205 14.82 -24.51 16.87
CA GLU A 205 15.92 -25.43 17.19
C GLU A 205 16.04 -26.58 16.21
N ALA A 206 14.99 -27.36 16.00
CA ALA A 206 14.99 -28.46 15.05
C ALA A 206 13.62 -28.68 14.42
N THR A 207 13.58 -29.05 13.15
CA THR A 207 12.36 -29.38 12.42
C THR A 207 12.54 -30.62 11.54
N GLN A 208 11.44 -31.31 11.28
CA GLN A 208 11.41 -32.32 10.24
C GLN A 208 11.59 -31.70 8.85
N MET A 209 12.20 -32.43 7.93
CA MET A 209 12.30 -32.02 6.53
C MET A 209 10.92 -31.83 5.89
N ARG A 210 10.71 -30.67 5.28
CA ARG A 210 9.48 -30.31 4.56
C ARG A 210 9.79 -30.04 3.11
N TYR A 211 8.99 -30.63 2.22
CA TYR A 211 9.09 -30.40 0.79
C TYR A 211 8.15 -29.26 0.37
N SER A 212 8.64 -28.41 -0.51
CA SER A 212 7.90 -27.35 -1.17
C SER A 212 8.29 -27.32 -2.64
N THR A 213 7.42 -26.80 -3.49
CA THR A 213 7.68 -26.65 -4.94
C THR A 213 7.13 -25.35 -5.44
N ARG A 214 7.82 -24.73 -6.39
CA ARG A 214 7.40 -23.50 -7.08
C ARG A 214 8.02 -23.44 -8.47
N ASP A 215 7.19 -23.21 -9.49
CA ASP A 215 7.64 -22.98 -10.88
C ASP A 215 8.64 -24.03 -11.39
N ASN A 216 8.31 -25.31 -11.22
CA ASN A 216 9.13 -26.45 -11.62
C ASN A 216 10.46 -26.63 -10.85
N ASN A 217 10.66 -25.91 -9.74
CA ASN A 217 11.78 -26.12 -8.81
C ASN A 217 11.26 -26.69 -7.50
N GLY A 218 11.96 -27.69 -6.97
CA GLY A 218 11.72 -28.27 -5.67
C GLY A 218 12.64 -27.66 -4.61
N ALA A 219 12.17 -27.64 -3.36
CA ALA A 219 12.96 -27.27 -2.20
C ALA A 219 12.65 -28.19 -1.02
N LEU A 220 13.68 -28.58 -0.30
CA LEU A 220 13.58 -29.27 0.99
C LEU A 220 14.15 -28.36 2.07
N PHE A 221 13.31 -28.08 3.05
CA PHE A 221 13.61 -27.23 4.20
C PHE A 221 13.75 -28.06 5.46
N TRP A 222 14.71 -27.72 6.32
CA TRP A 222 14.77 -28.12 7.73
C TRP A 222 15.53 -27.07 8.55
N ALA A 223 15.40 -27.12 9.85
CA ALA A 223 16.23 -26.35 10.77
C ALA A 223 16.90 -27.30 11.76
N ASP A 224 18.15 -27.02 12.12
CA ASP A 224 18.88 -27.70 13.13
C ASP A 224 19.82 -26.74 13.86
N ARG A 225 19.86 -26.83 15.19
CA ARG A 225 20.75 -26.03 16.07
C ARG A 225 20.79 -24.53 15.74
N GLY A 226 19.63 -23.94 15.50
CA GLY A 226 19.50 -22.50 15.23
C GLY A 226 19.93 -22.06 13.82
N VAL A 227 20.15 -23.01 12.90
CA VAL A 227 20.40 -22.76 11.48
C VAL A 227 19.31 -23.42 10.65
N ALA A 228 18.73 -22.67 9.74
CA ALA A 228 17.79 -23.17 8.75
C ALA A 228 18.53 -23.48 7.46
N TYR A 229 18.14 -24.56 6.83
CA TYR A 229 18.68 -25.09 5.57
C TYR A 229 17.56 -25.20 4.55
N VAL A 230 17.83 -24.78 3.33
CA VAL A 230 16.99 -25.07 2.16
C VAL A 230 17.88 -25.62 1.06
N VAL A 231 17.57 -26.81 0.63
CA VAL A 231 18.19 -27.41 -0.57
C VAL A 231 17.20 -27.26 -1.71
N SER A 232 17.60 -26.58 -2.77
CA SER A 232 16.78 -26.37 -3.96
C SER A 232 17.42 -26.99 -5.19
N GLY A 233 16.57 -27.48 -6.08
CA GLY A 233 16.97 -28.11 -7.34
C GLY A 233 15.78 -28.22 -8.31
N GLY A 234 15.89 -29.05 -9.33
CA GLY A 234 14.78 -29.35 -10.24
C GLY A 234 13.59 -30.01 -9.53
N SER A 235 12.52 -30.29 -10.29
CA SER A 235 11.25 -30.84 -9.75
C SER A 235 11.33 -32.32 -9.36
N ASP A 236 12.44 -33.00 -9.63
CA ASP A 236 12.64 -34.40 -9.23
C ASP A 236 12.80 -34.50 -7.71
N ARG A 237 11.69 -34.87 -7.05
CA ARG A 237 11.62 -34.98 -5.59
C ARG A 237 12.54 -36.06 -5.02
N GLU A 238 12.70 -37.18 -5.72
CA GLU A 238 13.54 -38.29 -5.24
C GLU A 238 15.00 -37.89 -5.25
N ARG A 239 15.46 -37.31 -6.35
CA ARG A 239 16.78 -36.76 -6.53
C ARG A 239 17.09 -35.68 -5.47
N LEU A 240 16.19 -34.72 -5.30
CA LEU A 240 16.31 -33.65 -4.30
C LEU A 240 16.38 -34.22 -2.88
N THR A 241 15.56 -35.23 -2.57
CA THR A 241 15.57 -35.89 -1.24
C THR A 241 16.86 -36.61 -0.97
N GLN A 242 17.44 -37.30 -1.97
CA GLN A 242 18.72 -37.96 -1.85
C GLN A 242 19.85 -36.96 -1.51
N VAL A 243 19.91 -35.85 -2.24
CA VAL A 243 20.87 -34.78 -2.02
C VAL A 243 20.69 -34.16 -0.64
N ALA A 244 19.47 -33.81 -0.27
CA ALA A 244 19.18 -33.18 1.03
C ALA A 244 19.52 -34.09 2.22
N ARG A 245 19.24 -35.38 2.13
CA ARG A 245 19.60 -36.35 3.18
C ARG A 245 21.13 -36.43 3.38
N LEU A 246 21.88 -36.48 2.29
CA LEU A 246 23.35 -36.52 2.37
C LEU A 246 23.90 -35.24 3.03
N ILE A 247 23.31 -34.09 2.73
CA ILE A 247 23.66 -32.83 3.38
C ILE A 247 23.30 -32.86 4.87
N TYR A 248 22.11 -33.31 5.21
CA TYR A 248 21.62 -33.44 6.58
C TYR A 248 22.58 -34.33 7.43
N ASP A 249 22.90 -35.51 6.92
CA ASP A 249 23.78 -36.46 7.63
C ASP A 249 25.19 -35.88 7.89
N GLN A 250 25.68 -35.03 7.00
CA GLN A 250 27.00 -34.39 7.16
C GLN A 250 26.97 -33.22 8.13
N THR A 251 25.81 -32.48 8.18
CA THR A 251 25.67 -31.37 9.10
C THR A 251 25.40 -31.83 10.54
N GLU A 252 24.68 -32.94 10.73
CA GLU A 252 24.46 -33.52 12.07
C GLU A 252 25.75 -34.11 12.68
N LYS A 253 26.49 -34.90 11.91
CA LYS A 253 27.71 -35.57 12.38
C LYS A 253 28.86 -34.63 12.78
N SER A 254 28.79 -33.41 12.33
CA SER A 254 29.86 -32.42 12.55
C SER A 254 29.71 -31.60 13.81
N GLY A 255 28.69 -31.85 14.62
CA GLY A 255 28.36 -31.09 15.84
C GLY A 255 28.44 -31.90 17.13
N GLY A 256 29.03 -33.09 17.08
CA GLY A 256 29.35 -33.94 18.24
C GLY A 256 30.75 -33.69 18.76
#